data_884b9d26ad4ac02105fb7791ff4be750
#
_entry.id   884b9d26ad4ac02105fb7791ff4be750
#
_cell.length_a   1.000
_cell.length_b   1.000
_cell.length_c   1.000
_cell.angle_alpha   90.00
_cell.angle_beta   90.00
_cell.angle_gamma   90.00
#
_symmetry.space_group_name_H-M   'P 1'
#
loop_
_entity.id
_entity.type
_entity.pdbx_description
1 polymer ?
#
loop_
_entity_poly.entity_id
_entity_poly.type
_entity_poly.pdbx_seq_one_letter_code
_entity_poly.pdbx_strand_id
1 'polypeptide(L)'
;IVPSFNFPTDEDEGTDSNNIAEIWVYSETDVLGVFPLPASIPVLQENGEDVVHITLLPGVRVNGISSTRRPYPFYEVLELDFNYVPGGVDTVEFNSHYVTGVEIILSENFESANRFQASSTSTAEVVRTFDPAWVFEGAVSGLIMLSEDASHVTSTTQEQLYDLTGDVATFLEFNYRCDNSF
;
A
#
# COMPACT_ATOMS: atom_id res chain seq x y z
N ILE A 1 5.67 21.08 2.10
CA ILE A 1 6.41 19.88 2.52
C ILE A 1 5.40 18.82 2.97
N VAL A 2 5.56 17.58 2.52
CA VAL A 2 4.82 16.42 2.99
C VAL A 2 5.81 15.46 3.65
N PRO A 3 5.81 15.33 4.98
CA PRO A 3 6.80 14.52 5.70
C PRO A 3 6.60 13.02 5.50
N SER A 4 5.35 12.56 5.53
CA SER A 4 4.98 11.15 5.46
C SER A 4 3.56 10.98 4.93
N PHE A 5 3.24 9.76 4.57
CA PHE A 5 1.87 9.30 4.33
C PHE A 5 1.43 8.45 5.52
N ASN A 6 0.25 8.74 6.06
CA ASN A 6 -0.34 8.03 7.19
C ASN A 6 -1.64 7.38 6.73
N PHE A 7 -1.83 6.13 7.09
CA PHE A 7 -2.97 5.33 6.69
C PHE A 7 -3.48 4.52 7.89
N PRO A 8 -4.30 5.14 8.76
CA PRO A 8 -4.97 4.39 9.82
C PRO A 8 -6.06 3.50 9.21
N THR A 9 -6.14 2.26 9.67
CA THR A 9 -7.13 1.28 9.24
C THR A 9 -8.17 1.03 10.31
N ASP A 10 -9.40 0.68 9.88
CA ASP A 10 -10.43 0.15 10.74
C ASP A 10 -10.22 -1.35 11.00
N GLU A 11 -10.93 -1.92 11.99
CA GLU A 11 -10.71 -3.28 12.50
C GLU A 11 -10.82 -4.37 11.40
N ASP A 12 -11.63 -4.13 10.37
CA ASP A 12 -11.85 -5.08 9.26
C ASP A 12 -10.97 -4.81 8.03
N GLU A 13 -10.19 -3.75 8.03
CA GLU A 13 -9.39 -3.32 6.88
C GLU A 13 -7.98 -3.91 6.84
N GLY A 14 -7.59 -4.64 7.87
CA GLY A 14 -6.28 -5.28 7.98
C GLY A 14 -5.26 -4.43 8.71
N THR A 15 -4.06 -4.29 8.15
CA THR A 15 -2.95 -3.58 8.77
C THR A 15 -2.84 -2.14 8.27
N ASP A 16 -2.43 -1.22 9.14
CA ASP A 16 -2.05 0.15 8.77
C ASP A 16 -0.64 0.23 8.13
N SER A 17 0.05 -0.90 8.05
CA SER A 17 1.31 -1.01 7.35
C SER A 17 1.10 -0.82 5.85
N ASN A 18 1.74 0.19 5.31
CA ASN A 18 1.70 0.52 3.89
C ASN A 18 3.11 0.81 3.37
N ASN A 19 3.29 0.75 2.07
CA ASN A 19 4.54 1.09 1.40
C ASN A 19 4.36 2.25 0.41
N ILE A 20 3.61 3.27 0.82
CA ILE A 20 3.50 4.50 0.05
C ILE A 20 4.77 5.33 0.26
N ALA A 21 5.66 5.25 -0.70
CA ALA A 21 6.96 5.91 -0.66
C ALA A 21 7.04 7.15 -1.56
N GLU A 22 6.00 7.43 -2.33
CA GLU A 22 5.95 8.55 -3.27
C GLU A 22 4.51 9.07 -3.40
N ILE A 23 4.40 10.34 -3.76
CA ILE A 23 3.11 11.01 -4.01
C ILE A 23 3.09 11.63 -5.39
N TRP A 24 1.95 11.52 -6.05
CA TRP A 24 1.63 12.25 -7.27
C TRP A 24 1.02 13.59 -6.88
N VAL A 25 1.47 14.65 -7.51
CA VAL A 25 1.05 16.02 -7.20
C VAL A 25 0.50 16.66 -8.45
N TYR A 26 -0.71 17.18 -8.32
CA TYR A 26 -1.41 17.90 -9.38
C TYR A 26 -1.73 19.32 -8.90
N SER A 27 -1.62 20.29 -9.79
CA SER A 27 -2.37 21.55 -9.71
C SER A 27 -3.70 21.35 -10.45
N GLU A 28 -4.57 22.36 -10.51
CA GLU A 28 -5.92 22.22 -11.08
C GLU A 28 -6.02 21.38 -12.37
N THR A 29 -5.07 21.50 -13.28
CA THR A 29 -5.08 20.82 -14.59
C THR A 29 -3.80 20.06 -14.90
N ASP A 30 -2.70 20.37 -14.23
CA ASP A 30 -1.38 19.90 -14.60
C ASP A 30 -0.77 18.94 -13.56
N VAL A 31 -0.02 17.96 -14.04
CA VAL A 31 0.81 17.11 -13.21
C VAL A 31 2.08 17.86 -12.84
N LEU A 32 2.23 18.24 -11.57
CA LEU A 32 3.47 18.87 -11.10
C LEU A 32 4.61 17.86 -10.99
N GLY A 33 4.30 16.62 -10.72
CA GLY A 33 5.29 15.55 -10.68
C GLY A 33 4.97 14.43 -9.72
N VAL A 34 5.95 13.51 -9.57
CA VAL A 34 5.94 12.43 -8.60
C VAL A 34 7.14 12.62 -7.67
N PHE A 35 6.86 12.76 -6.39
CA PHE A 35 7.86 13.09 -5.38
C PHE A 35 8.02 11.97 -4.37
N PRO A 36 9.25 11.52 -4.08
CA PRO A 36 9.48 10.58 -2.99
C PRO A 36 9.23 11.25 -1.64
N LEU A 37 8.69 10.52 -0.69
CA LEU A 37 8.52 10.96 0.70
C LEU A 37 9.82 10.79 1.51
N PRO A 38 10.18 11.75 2.38
CA PRO A 38 9.53 13.05 2.59
C PRO A 38 9.68 13.98 1.39
N ALA A 39 8.60 14.66 0.99
CA ALA A 39 8.55 15.44 -0.23
C ALA A 39 8.63 16.95 0.03
N SER A 40 9.47 17.63 -0.75
CA SER A 40 9.45 19.10 -0.88
C SER A 40 8.97 19.46 -2.29
N ILE A 41 7.78 20.01 -2.39
CA ILE A 41 7.10 20.25 -3.65
C ILE A 41 7.20 21.74 -3.97
N PRO A 42 7.85 22.13 -5.08
CA PRO A 42 7.81 23.50 -5.54
C PRO A 42 6.43 23.81 -6.15
N VAL A 43 5.77 24.81 -5.63
CA VAL A 43 4.48 25.29 -6.13
C VAL A 43 4.68 26.68 -6.70
N LEU A 44 4.24 26.90 -7.93
CA LEU A 44 4.30 28.19 -8.60
C LEU A 44 2.92 28.84 -8.58
N GLN A 45 2.89 30.15 -8.48
CA GLN A 45 1.68 30.92 -8.69
C GLN A 45 1.28 30.84 -10.17
N GLU A 46 0.09 30.36 -10.44
CA GLU A 46 -0.46 30.31 -11.79
C GLU A 46 -1.39 31.52 -12.01
N ASN A 47 -1.32 32.11 -13.18
CA ASN A 47 -2.21 33.21 -13.63
C ASN A 47 -2.33 34.41 -12.68
N GLY A 48 -1.47 34.53 -11.66
CA GLY A 48 -1.53 35.57 -10.66
C GLY A 48 -2.65 35.41 -9.64
N GLU A 49 -3.16 34.20 -9.47
CA GLU A 49 -4.14 33.87 -8.46
C GLU A 49 -3.51 33.80 -7.06
N ASP A 50 -4.24 34.32 -6.07
CA ASP A 50 -3.77 34.33 -4.68
C ASP A 50 -3.94 32.96 -3.99
N VAL A 51 -4.77 32.09 -4.55
CA VAL A 51 -5.01 30.73 -4.04
C VAL A 51 -4.51 29.72 -5.05
N VAL A 52 -3.78 28.72 -4.58
CA VAL A 52 -3.30 27.60 -5.39
C VAL A 52 -3.97 26.31 -4.89
N HIS A 53 -4.62 25.61 -5.78
CA HIS A 53 -5.22 24.29 -5.51
C HIS A 53 -4.23 23.19 -5.83
N ILE A 54 -4.03 22.27 -4.87
CA ILE A 54 -3.12 21.11 -5.00
C ILE A 54 -3.84 19.84 -4.61
N THR A 55 -3.72 18.81 -5.46
CA THR A 55 -4.18 17.47 -5.17
C THR A 55 -3.00 16.52 -5.01
N LEU A 56 -2.98 15.80 -3.90
CA LEU A 56 -1.98 14.77 -3.58
C LEU A 56 -2.62 13.40 -3.68
N LEU A 57 -2.00 12.49 -4.45
CA LEU A 57 -2.41 11.10 -4.56
C LEU A 57 -1.27 10.19 -4.08
N PRO A 58 -1.58 9.19 -3.23
CA PRO A 58 -0.58 8.19 -2.85
C PRO A 58 -0.15 7.38 -4.07
N GLY A 59 1.14 7.10 -4.17
CA GLY A 59 1.73 6.42 -5.32
C GLY A 59 2.34 5.08 -4.95
N VAL A 60 2.12 4.08 -5.81
CA VAL A 60 2.71 2.76 -5.68
C VAL A 60 3.55 2.41 -6.90
N ARG A 61 4.51 1.51 -6.67
CA ARG A 61 5.29 0.86 -7.72
C ARG A 61 4.75 -0.53 -7.91
N VAL A 62 4.05 -0.75 -9.00
CA VAL A 62 3.51 -2.08 -9.32
C VAL A 62 4.66 -3.09 -9.40
N ASN A 63 4.57 -4.16 -8.63
CA ASN A 63 5.63 -5.17 -8.48
C ASN A 63 7.00 -4.60 -8.05
N GLY A 64 7.02 -3.47 -7.32
CA GLY A 64 8.24 -2.82 -6.85
C GLY A 64 9.07 -2.12 -7.94
N ILE A 65 8.62 -2.11 -9.19
CA ILE A 65 9.37 -1.58 -10.33
C ILE A 65 9.11 -0.08 -10.49
N SER A 66 10.17 0.73 -10.43
CA SER A 66 10.04 2.19 -10.50
C SER A 66 9.51 2.73 -11.83
N SER A 67 9.60 1.98 -12.93
CA SER A 67 9.02 2.36 -14.21
C SER A 67 7.50 2.12 -14.30
N THR A 68 6.92 1.43 -13.32
CA THR A 68 5.48 1.09 -13.28
C THR A 68 4.73 1.86 -12.19
N ARG A 69 5.18 3.08 -11.91
CA ARG A 69 4.53 3.98 -10.95
C ARG A 69 3.12 4.32 -11.39
N ARG A 70 2.21 4.33 -10.43
CA ARG A 70 0.84 4.83 -10.61
C ARG A 70 0.27 5.37 -9.30
N PRO A 71 -0.73 6.25 -9.35
CA PRO A 71 -1.56 6.52 -8.18
C PRO A 71 -2.20 5.22 -7.68
N TYR A 72 -2.31 5.06 -6.37
CA TYR A 72 -2.99 3.93 -5.76
C TYR A 72 -4.49 4.21 -5.69
N PRO A 73 -5.34 3.43 -6.38
CA PRO A 73 -6.72 3.82 -6.62
C PRO A 73 -7.65 3.62 -5.42
N PHE A 74 -7.21 2.92 -4.38
CA PHE A 74 -8.06 2.57 -3.24
C PHE A 74 -7.90 3.50 -2.04
N TYR A 75 -6.94 4.42 -2.05
CA TYR A 75 -6.76 5.40 -1.00
C TYR A 75 -7.29 6.77 -1.42
N GLU A 76 -7.89 7.46 -0.45
CA GLU A 76 -8.40 8.82 -0.67
C GLU A 76 -7.26 9.78 -1.03
N VAL A 77 -7.58 10.72 -1.90
CA VAL A 77 -6.70 11.81 -2.27
C VAL A 77 -6.82 12.93 -1.23
N LEU A 78 -5.79 13.75 -1.12
CA LEU A 78 -5.82 14.95 -0.30
C LEU A 78 -5.86 16.19 -1.20
N GLU A 79 -6.94 16.95 -1.11
CA GLU A 79 -7.13 18.23 -1.81
C GLU A 79 -6.85 19.38 -0.84
N LEU A 80 -6.11 20.37 -1.29
CA LEU A 80 -5.62 21.47 -0.48
C LEU A 80 -5.68 22.78 -1.24
N ASP A 81 -6.12 23.82 -0.55
CA ASP A 81 -6.06 25.20 -1.00
C ASP A 81 -5.03 25.97 -0.17
N PHE A 82 -4.07 26.60 -0.82
CA PHE A 82 -3.06 27.43 -0.19
C PHE A 82 -3.19 28.88 -0.63
N ASN A 83 -3.08 29.82 0.32
CA ASN A 83 -2.80 31.20 -0.05
C ASN A 83 -1.35 31.31 -0.49
N TYR A 84 -1.13 31.71 -1.73
CA TYR A 84 0.21 31.82 -2.27
C TYR A 84 1.01 32.93 -1.59
N VAL A 85 2.14 32.56 -1.02
CA VAL A 85 3.11 33.49 -0.43
C VAL A 85 4.48 33.26 -1.07
N PRO A 86 5.04 34.17 -1.84
CA PRO A 86 6.37 34.02 -2.44
C PRO A 86 7.43 33.67 -1.39
N GLY A 87 8.09 32.50 -1.56
CA GLY A 87 9.07 31.98 -0.61
C GLY A 87 8.50 31.40 0.67
N GLY A 88 7.18 31.33 0.79
CA GLY A 88 6.50 30.65 1.90
C GLY A 88 6.76 29.14 1.88
N VAL A 89 6.66 28.49 3.03
CA VAL A 89 6.78 27.05 3.20
C VAL A 89 5.68 26.54 4.13
N ASP A 90 4.82 25.68 3.59
CA ASP A 90 3.79 25.00 4.35
C ASP A 90 4.14 23.53 4.54
N THR A 91 3.75 22.97 5.67
CA THR A 91 3.88 21.54 5.96
C THR A 91 2.51 20.93 6.11
N VAL A 92 2.29 19.84 5.40
CA VAL A 92 1.01 19.15 5.30
C VAL A 92 1.17 17.71 5.76
N GLU A 93 0.29 17.28 6.67
CA GLU A 93 0.14 15.87 7.02
C GLU A 93 -0.78 15.19 5.99
N PHE A 94 -0.28 14.15 5.33
CA PHE A 94 -1.09 13.38 4.41
C PHE A 94 -1.66 12.16 5.13
N ASN A 95 -2.88 12.32 5.65
CA ASN A 95 -3.66 11.22 6.23
C ASN A 95 -4.70 10.78 5.18
N SER A 96 -4.83 9.48 4.97
CA SER A 96 -5.75 8.89 4.00
C SER A 96 -6.45 7.67 4.57
N HIS A 97 -7.54 7.28 3.94
CA HIS A 97 -8.35 6.10 4.24
C HIS A 97 -8.70 5.39 2.95
N TYR A 98 -9.31 4.21 3.03
CA TYR A 98 -9.87 3.59 1.83
C TYR A 98 -11.03 4.44 1.27
N VAL A 99 -11.05 4.59 -0.05
CA VAL A 99 -12.20 5.24 -0.72
C VAL A 99 -13.48 4.43 -0.49
N THR A 100 -14.61 5.13 -0.43
CA THR A 100 -15.91 4.47 -0.26
C THR A 100 -16.16 3.45 -1.38
N GLY A 101 -16.53 2.24 -1.01
CA GLY A 101 -16.84 1.15 -1.94
C GLY A 101 -15.70 0.20 -2.25
N VAL A 102 -14.56 0.34 -1.58
CA VAL A 102 -13.52 -0.70 -1.61
C VAL A 102 -14.06 -1.96 -0.92
N GLU A 103 -13.86 -3.11 -1.55
CA GLU A 103 -14.18 -4.41 -0.99
C GLU A 103 -12.89 -5.17 -0.65
N ILE A 104 -12.72 -5.51 0.62
CA ILE A 104 -11.62 -6.37 1.08
C ILE A 104 -12.08 -7.81 1.03
N ILE A 105 -11.84 -8.46 -0.09
CA ILE A 105 -12.33 -9.80 -0.38
C ILE A 105 -11.55 -10.92 0.33
N LEU A 106 -10.32 -10.65 0.76
CA LEU A 106 -9.49 -11.56 1.52
C LEU A 106 -8.63 -10.76 2.51
N SER A 107 -8.78 -11.05 3.78
CA SER A 107 -7.87 -10.58 4.83
C SER A 107 -7.36 -11.80 5.60
N GLU A 108 -6.04 -11.98 5.70
CA GLU A 108 -5.39 -13.06 6.43
C GLU A 108 -4.28 -12.51 7.32
N ASN A 109 -4.52 -12.51 8.61
CA ASN A 109 -3.59 -12.05 9.63
C ASN A 109 -3.00 -13.19 10.48
N PHE A 110 -3.37 -14.44 10.21
CA PHE A 110 -2.95 -15.63 10.93
C PHE A 110 -3.35 -15.69 12.43
N GLU A 111 -4.04 -14.71 12.98
CA GLU A 111 -4.35 -14.65 14.41
C GLU A 111 -5.30 -15.76 14.87
N SER A 112 -6.31 -16.09 14.07
CA SER A 112 -7.32 -17.09 14.41
C SER A 112 -7.12 -18.41 13.68
N ALA A 113 -6.69 -18.37 12.42
CA ALA A 113 -6.58 -19.53 11.54
C ALA A 113 -5.43 -19.34 10.54
N ASN A 114 -5.23 -20.33 9.69
CA ASN A 114 -4.45 -20.26 8.46
C ASN A 114 -5.37 -20.69 7.32
N ARG A 115 -5.67 -19.76 6.41
CA ARG A 115 -6.53 -20.01 5.25
C ARG A 115 -5.79 -20.60 4.06
N PHE A 116 -4.47 -20.70 4.14
CA PHE A 116 -3.66 -21.28 3.08
C PHE A 116 -3.59 -22.80 3.21
N GLN A 117 -3.87 -23.49 2.11
CA GLN A 117 -3.76 -24.93 2.01
C GLN A 117 -2.65 -25.28 1.02
N ALA A 118 -1.71 -26.12 1.46
CA ALA A 118 -0.67 -26.61 0.59
C ALA A 118 -1.25 -27.54 -0.49
N SER A 119 -0.77 -27.41 -1.73
CA SER A 119 -1.12 -28.31 -2.81
C SER A 119 -0.52 -29.71 -2.57
N SER A 120 -1.06 -30.71 -3.25
CA SER A 120 -0.53 -32.10 -3.17
C SER A 120 0.90 -32.25 -3.70
N THR A 121 1.41 -31.26 -4.40
CA THR A 121 2.79 -31.24 -4.92
C THR A 121 3.76 -30.49 -4.03
N SER A 122 3.25 -29.80 -3.02
CA SER A 122 4.10 -29.07 -2.07
C SER A 122 4.89 -30.01 -1.18
N THR A 123 6.12 -29.66 -0.93
CA THR A 123 7.00 -30.30 0.06
C THR A 123 7.15 -29.50 1.34
N ALA A 124 6.67 -28.24 1.32
CA ALA A 124 6.57 -27.36 2.46
C ALA A 124 5.15 -26.76 2.52
N GLU A 125 4.82 -26.12 3.61
CA GLU A 125 3.52 -25.47 3.83
C GLU A 125 3.67 -24.11 4.53
N VAL A 126 2.62 -23.31 4.47
CA VAL A 126 2.49 -22.10 5.30
C VAL A 126 2.03 -22.56 6.68
N VAL A 127 2.82 -22.29 7.71
CA VAL A 127 2.47 -22.60 9.10
C VAL A 127 2.32 -21.32 9.92
N ARG A 128 1.54 -21.37 10.98
CA ARG A 128 1.44 -20.27 11.95
C ARG A 128 2.66 -20.29 12.86
N THR A 129 3.30 -19.15 13.04
CA THR A 129 4.39 -18.97 14.01
C THR A 129 4.01 -17.97 15.09
N PHE A 130 4.36 -18.29 16.33
CA PHE A 130 4.19 -17.46 17.52
C PHE A 130 5.54 -16.92 18.05
N ASP A 131 6.62 -17.22 17.35
CA ASP A 131 7.94 -16.74 17.71
C ASP A 131 8.05 -15.22 17.41
N PRO A 132 8.27 -14.38 18.44
CA PRO A 132 8.37 -12.94 18.23
C PRO A 132 9.47 -12.50 17.26
N ALA A 133 10.45 -13.36 16.98
CA ALA A 133 11.48 -13.09 16.00
C ALA A 133 10.95 -13.12 14.55
N TRP A 134 9.82 -13.79 14.33
CA TRP A 134 9.20 -14.00 13.02
C TRP A 134 7.83 -13.36 12.87
N VAL A 135 7.24 -12.89 13.96
CA VAL A 135 5.96 -12.18 13.93
C VAL A 135 6.20 -10.76 13.43
N PHE A 136 5.39 -10.31 12.50
CA PHE A 136 5.43 -8.94 11.97
C PHE A 136 4.55 -8.01 12.81
N GLU A 137 3.31 -8.42 13.05
CA GLU A 137 2.28 -7.65 13.75
C GLU A 137 1.39 -8.60 14.56
N GLY A 138 0.77 -8.10 15.63
CA GLY A 138 -0.07 -8.94 16.49
C GLY A 138 0.73 -9.99 17.27
N ALA A 139 0.20 -11.21 17.33
CA ALA A 139 0.80 -12.33 18.05
C ALA A 139 1.26 -13.48 17.12
N VAL A 140 0.84 -13.48 15.86
CA VAL A 140 1.05 -14.61 14.94
C VAL A 140 1.35 -14.10 13.53
N SER A 141 2.22 -14.82 12.83
CA SER A 141 2.46 -14.61 11.38
C SER A 141 2.47 -15.95 10.63
N GLY A 142 2.29 -15.89 9.32
CA GLY A 142 2.55 -17.02 8.43
C GLY A 142 4.05 -17.22 8.22
N LEU A 143 4.53 -18.43 8.35
CA LEU A 143 5.93 -18.81 8.14
C LEU A 143 6.03 -19.91 7.09
N ILE A 144 6.96 -19.76 6.16
CA ILE A 144 7.37 -20.78 5.22
C ILE A 144 8.84 -21.07 5.48
N MET A 145 9.16 -22.33 5.79
CA MET A 145 10.52 -22.80 5.94
C MET A 145 10.86 -23.77 4.81
N LEU A 146 11.82 -23.40 4.00
CA LEU A 146 12.34 -24.27 2.93
C LEU A 146 13.66 -24.91 3.35
N SER A 147 13.90 -26.14 2.89
CA SER A 147 15.12 -26.90 3.08
C SER A 147 15.45 -27.70 1.82
N GLU A 148 16.55 -28.43 1.82
CA GLU A 148 16.90 -29.33 0.71
C GLU A 148 15.81 -30.38 0.46
N ASP A 149 15.20 -30.92 1.53
CA ASP A 149 14.15 -31.94 1.47
C ASP A 149 12.74 -31.34 1.30
N ALA A 150 12.55 -30.08 1.64
CA ALA A 150 11.27 -29.36 1.58
C ALA A 150 11.45 -28.04 0.80
N SER A 151 11.70 -28.15 -0.50
CA SER A 151 12.20 -27.05 -1.34
C SER A 151 11.09 -26.30 -2.11
N HIS A 152 9.85 -26.76 -2.02
CA HIS A 152 8.76 -26.21 -2.82
C HIS A 152 7.47 -26.04 -2.02
N VAL A 153 6.84 -24.88 -2.17
CA VAL A 153 5.52 -24.59 -1.65
C VAL A 153 4.62 -23.99 -2.73
N THR A 154 3.46 -24.54 -2.88
CA THR A 154 2.32 -23.95 -3.59
C THR A 154 1.15 -24.02 -2.64
N SER A 155 0.61 -22.86 -2.28
CA SER A 155 -0.54 -22.76 -1.40
C SER A 155 -1.66 -21.99 -2.08
N THR A 156 -2.88 -22.40 -1.80
CA THR A 156 -4.10 -21.72 -2.23
C THR A 156 -4.94 -21.39 -1.03
N THR A 157 -5.71 -20.32 -1.11
CA THR A 157 -6.80 -20.05 -0.17
C THR A 157 -7.95 -21.01 -0.45
N GLN A 158 -8.86 -21.18 0.51
CA GLN A 158 -10.10 -21.90 0.25
C GLN A 158 -10.84 -21.28 -0.94
N GLU A 159 -11.43 -22.11 -1.78
CA GLU A 159 -12.15 -21.67 -2.96
C GLU A 159 -13.23 -20.66 -2.61
N GLN A 160 -13.03 -19.43 -3.04
CA GLN A 160 -14.04 -18.41 -3.13
C GLN A 160 -14.04 -17.93 -4.58
N LEU A 161 -15.23 -17.94 -5.17
CA LEU A 161 -15.42 -17.36 -6.49
C LEU A 161 -15.64 -15.86 -6.32
N TYR A 162 -14.67 -15.08 -6.77
CA TYR A 162 -14.81 -13.64 -6.85
C TYR A 162 -15.19 -13.26 -8.28
N ASP A 163 -16.20 -12.44 -8.42
CA ASP A 163 -16.52 -11.85 -9.72
C ASP A 163 -15.58 -10.67 -9.99
N LEU A 164 -14.46 -10.96 -10.60
CA LEU A 164 -13.47 -9.99 -11.04
C LEU A 164 -13.68 -9.61 -12.52
N THR A 165 -14.89 -9.79 -13.04
CA THR A 165 -15.23 -9.42 -14.42
C THR A 165 -15.36 -7.91 -14.58
N GLY A 166 -14.85 -7.39 -15.68
CA GLY A 166 -14.88 -5.96 -16.01
C GLY A 166 -13.54 -5.26 -15.72
N ASP A 167 -13.55 -3.95 -15.88
CA ASP A 167 -12.38 -3.08 -15.66
C ASP A 167 -12.22 -2.68 -14.17
N VAL A 168 -12.44 -3.62 -13.25
CA VAL A 168 -12.30 -3.38 -11.82
C VAL A 168 -10.82 -3.53 -11.41
N ALA A 169 -10.26 -2.48 -10.82
CA ALA A 169 -8.92 -2.55 -10.25
C ALA A 169 -8.90 -3.57 -9.10
N THR A 170 -7.93 -4.48 -9.14
CA THR A 170 -7.73 -5.49 -8.09
C THR A 170 -6.27 -5.52 -7.70
N PHE A 171 -5.99 -5.46 -6.39
CA PHE A 171 -4.64 -5.51 -5.84
C PHE A 171 -4.54 -6.62 -4.80
N LEU A 172 -3.36 -7.21 -4.72
CA LEU A 172 -2.94 -8.06 -3.62
C LEU A 172 -1.89 -7.29 -2.81
N GLU A 173 -2.20 -7.05 -1.56
CA GLU A 173 -1.30 -6.40 -0.60
C GLU A 173 -0.83 -7.44 0.41
N PHE A 174 0.45 -7.44 0.74
CA PHE A 174 0.98 -8.31 1.78
C PHE A 174 2.32 -7.79 2.30
N ASN A 175 2.55 -8.01 3.58
CA ASN A 175 3.85 -7.81 4.20
C ASN A 175 4.63 -9.12 4.17
N TYR A 176 5.90 -9.06 3.79
CA TYR A 176 6.75 -10.24 3.79
C TYR A 176 8.17 -9.90 4.23
N ARG A 177 8.84 -10.90 4.77
CA ARG A 177 10.28 -10.90 5.03
C ARG A 177 10.87 -12.19 4.46
N CYS A 178 12.02 -12.08 3.84
CA CYS A 178 12.76 -13.22 3.31
C CYS A 178 14.21 -13.14 3.75
N ASP A 179 14.79 -14.26 4.15
CA ASP A 179 16.19 -14.32 4.60
C ASP A 179 17.18 -14.42 3.44
N ASN A 180 16.68 -14.68 2.23
CA ASN A 180 17.48 -14.78 1.03
C ASN A 180 17.11 -13.66 0.05
N SER A 181 18.09 -13.18 -0.71
CA SER A 181 17.82 -12.32 -1.87
C SER A 181 17.20 -13.14 -3.01
N PHE A 182 16.19 -12.56 -3.65
CA PHE A 182 15.60 -13.11 -4.88
C PHE A 182 16.41 -12.65 -6.10
#